data_3d031be41a40e7deb542f364dcdd683f
#
_entry.id   3d031be41a40e7deb542f364dcdd683f
#
_cell.length_a   1.000
_cell.length_b   1.000
_cell.length_c   1.000
_cell.angle_alpha   90.00
_cell.angle_beta   90.00
_cell.angle_gamma   90.00
#
_symmetry.space_group_name_H-M   'P 1'
#
loop_
_entity.id
_entity.type
_entity.pdbx_description
1 polymer ?
#
loop_
_entity_poly.entity_id
_entity_poly.type
_entity_poly.pdbx_seq_one_letter_code
_entity_poly.pdbx_strand_id
1 'polypeptide(L)'
;CSRDWSSDVCSSDLLAKAAKKATREASDGKVFSYIHTNSKIGVLLELNSETDFVAKTDEFMELGHELAMQIAAAAPQYLKPEEVPQDVLDREKAIYRQQALDEGKPEKLVDRIAEGKVQKFYETSCLLEQPYIRDQDKKIKDLVVACIAKLGENIVVRRFSRFSIGE
;
A
#
# COMPACT_ATOMS: atom_id res chain seq x y z
N CYS A 1 18.44 -5.48 18.72
CA CYS A 1 17.14 -5.72 19.39
C CYS A 1 16.07 -5.70 18.32
N SER A 2 15.63 -6.88 17.87
CA SER A 2 14.44 -7.05 17.03
C SER A 2 13.22 -6.73 17.89
N ARG A 3 12.52 -5.64 17.59
CA ARG A 3 11.22 -5.39 18.19
C ARG A 3 10.17 -6.18 17.41
N ASP A 4 9.70 -7.27 18.03
CA ASP A 4 8.58 -8.04 17.55
C ASP A 4 7.31 -7.19 17.46
N TRP A 5 6.77 -7.06 16.27
CA TRP A 5 5.43 -6.52 15.99
C TRP A 5 4.33 -7.54 16.32
N SER A 6 4.69 -8.63 16.98
CA SER A 6 3.76 -9.69 17.36
C SER A 6 3.35 -9.51 18.81
N SER A 7 2.24 -8.85 19.05
CA SER A 7 1.43 -9.06 20.24
C SER A 7 -0.05 -8.93 19.89
N ASP A 8 -0.69 -10.02 19.99
CA ASP A 8 -2.08 -10.43 20.19
C ASP A 8 -3.16 -9.31 20.38
N VAL A 9 -3.24 -8.37 19.44
CA VAL A 9 -4.45 -7.57 19.30
C VAL A 9 -5.19 -8.12 18.08
N CYS A 10 -6.37 -8.63 18.29
CA CYS A 10 -7.23 -9.15 17.23
C CYS A 10 -7.30 -8.14 16.07
N SER A 11 -6.95 -8.54 14.85
CA SER A 11 -6.88 -7.64 13.68
C SER A 11 -8.20 -6.90 13.43
N SER A 12 -9.34 -7.44 13.86
CA SER A 12 -10.65 -6.81 13.82
C SER A 12 -10.75 -5.56 14.70
N ASP A 13 -10.13 -5.57 15.90
CA ASP A 13 -10.13 -4.43 16.81
C ASP A 13 -9.25 -3.28 16.31
N LEU A 14 -8.14 -3.61 15.67
CA LEU A 14 -7.25 -2.62 15.06
C LEU A 14 -7.93 -1.94 13.88
N LEU A 15 -8.57 -2.70 13.00
CA LEU A 15 -9.35 -2.19 11.88
C LEU A 15 -10.50 -1.28 12.35
N ALA A 16 -11.24 -1.68 13.38
CA ALA A 16 -12.33 -0.88 13.94
C ALA A 16 -11.83 0.44 14.55
N LYS A 17 -10.68 0.43 15.22
CA LYS A 17 -10.05 1.64 15.77
C LYS A 17 -9.54 2.57 14.67
N ALA A 18 -8.91 2.04 13.63
CA ALA A 18 -8.43 2.82 12.49
C ALA A 18 -9.59 3.42 11.69
N ALA A 19 -10.65 2.65 11.43
CA ALA A 19 -11.84 3.10 10.70
C ALA A 19 -12.52 4.31 11.36
N LYS A 20 -12.60 4.35 12.71
CA LYS A 20 -13.15 5.50 13.46
C LYS A 20 -12.32 6.77 13.31
N LYS A 21 -11.06 6.66 12.92
CA LYS A 21 -10.12 7.77 12.78
C LYS A 21 -9.92 8.19 11.34
N ALA A 22 -10.25 7.33 10.38
CA ALA A 22 -10.03 7.56 8.96
C ALA A 22 -10.72 8.83 8.39
N THR A 23 -11.76 9.33 9.10
CA THR A 23 -12.47 10.56 8.72
C THR A 23 -11.85 11.83 9.29
N ARG A 24 -10.83 11.71 10.17
CA ARG A 24 -10.17 12.87 10.76
C ARG A 24 -9.16 13.45 9.78
N GLU A 25 -9.09 14.77 9.74
CA GLU A 25 -8.14 15.45 8.87
C GLU A 25 -6.70 15.24 9.38
N ALA A 26 -5.83 14.79 8.46
CA ALA A 26 -4.40 14.64 8.68
C ALA A 26 -3.68 15.67 7.81
N SER A 27 -3.47 16.85 8.35
CA SER A 27 -2.90 18.00 7.65
C SER A 27 -1.44 18.27 7.97
N ASP A 28 -0.91 17.63 9.01
CA ASP A 28 0.49 17.66 9.40
C ASP A 28 1.22 16.41 8.89
N GLY A 29 2.50 16.22 9.19
CA GLY A 29 3.22 15.02 8.79
C GLY A 29 4.65 15.29 8.34
N LYS A 30 5.20 14.36 7.54
CA LYS A 30 6.56 14.46 7.00
C LYS A 30 6.67 13.92 5.58
N VAL A 31 7.66 14.47 4.86
CA VAL A 31 8.14 13.90 3.61
C VAL A 31 9.36 13.02 3.90
N PHE A 32 9.28 11.78 3.47
CA PHE A 32 10.36 10.81 3.55
C PHE A 32 11.06 10.69 2.20
N SER A 33 12.38 10.56 2.25
CA SER A 33 13.19 10.27 1.06
C SER A 33 13.93 8.96 1.25
N TYR A 34 14.01 8.17 0.21
CA TYR A 34 14.81 6.96 0.17
C TYR A 34 15.59 6.90 -1.14
N ILE A 35 16.90 6.79 -1.03
CA ILE A 35 17.77 6.53 -2.18
C ILE A 35 18.37 5.15 -2.00
N HIS A 36 18.15 4.28 -2.98
CA HIS A 36 18.68 2.93 -2.94
C HIS A 36 20.22 2.93 -3.05
N THR A 37 20.86 1.93 -2.48
CA THR A 37 22.32 1.83 -2.36
C THR A 37 23.07 1.97 -3.68
N ASN A 38 22.45 1.56 -4.80
CA ASN A 38 23.00 1.71 -6.15
C ASN A 38 22.80 3.12 -6.75
N SER A 39 22.16 4.05 -6.01
CA SER A 39 21.84 5.42 -6.44
C SER A 39 21.02 5.52 -7.74
N LYS A 40 20.38 4.44 -8.17
CA LYS A 40 19.58 4.38 -9.41
C LYS A 40 18.08 4.49 -9.16
N ILE A 41 17.65 4.30 -7.92
CA ILE A 41 16.25 4.38 -7.51
C ILE A 41 16.15 5.39 -6.39
N GLY A 42 15.24 6.35 -6.55
CA GLY A 42 14.89 7.36 -5.55
C GLY A 42 13.41 7.41 -5.33
N VAL A 43 13.00 7.58 -4.08
CA VAL A 43 11.59 7.67 -3.66
C VAL A 43 11.41 8.89 -2.79
N LEU A 44 10.32 9.62 -3.01
CA LEU A 44 9.77 10.62 -2.11
C LEU A 44 8.37 10.17 -1.70
N LEU A 45 8.08 10.22 -0.41
CA LEU A 45 6.80 9.81 0.17
C LEU A 45 6.30 10.89 1.12
N GLU A 46 5.07 11.34 0.95
CA GLU A 46 4.36 12.20 1.89
C GLU A 46 3.46 11.34 2.78
N LEU A 47 3.76 11.34 4.07
CA LEU A 47 3.00 10.63 5.11
C LEU A 47 2.47 11.66 6.10
N ASN A 48 1.15 11.73 6.23
CA ASN A 48 0.47 12.73 7.05
C ASN A 48 -0.06 12.14 8.35
N SER A 49 -0.13 12.98 9.38
CA SER A 49 -0.70 12.75 10.71
C SER A 49 -1.62 13.90 11.10
N GLU A 50 -2.39 13.73 12.19
CA GLU A 50 -3.24 14.81 12.72
C GLU A 50 -2.38 15.93 13.34
N THR A 51 -1.26 15.57 13.99
CA THR A 51 -0.38 16.53 14.69
C THR A 51 1.10 16.30 14.35
N ASP A 52 1.91 17.34 14.56
CA ASP A 52 3.36 17.28 14.40
C ASP A 52 4.05 16.46 15.52
N PHE A 53 3.37 16.27 16.65
CA PHE A 53 3.87 15.44 17.76
C PHE A 53 3.97 13.96 17.32
N VAL A 54 2.94 13.43 16.67
CA VAL A 54 2.94 12.07 16.13
C VAL A 54 3.96 11.94 15.02
N ALA A 55 4.08 12.94 14.15
CA ALA A 55 5.07 12.96 13.08
C ALA A 55 6.54 12.88 13.56
N LYS A 56 6.80 13.14 14.85
CA LYS A 56 8.15 13.07 15.47
C LYS A 56 8.42 11.76 16.20
N THR A 57 7.43 10.87 16.33
CA THR A 57 7.59 9.58 17.02
C THR A 57 8.44 8.61 16.20
N ASP A 58 9.16 7.73 16.89
CA ASP A 58 9.99 6.72 16.25
C ASP A 58 9.15 5.78 15.39
N GLU A 59 7.95 5.42 15.85
CA GLU A 59 7.02 4.54 15.13
C GLU A 59 6.55 5.15 13.81
N PHE A 60 6.26 6.46 13.79
CA PHE A 60 5.87 7.16 12.55
C PHE A 60 7.05 7.24 11.59
N MET A 61 8.25 7.54 12.12
CA MET A 61 9.48 7.60 11.32
C MET A 61 9.81 6.22 10.71
N GLU A 62 9.69 5.15 11.49
CA GLU A 62 9.91 3.78 11.04
C GLU A 62 8.91 3.40 9.94
N LEU A 63 7.61 3.67 10.14
CA LEU A 63 6.59 3.44 9.11
C LEU A 63 6.93 4.16 7.80
N GLY A 64 7.29 5.43 7.86
CA GLY A 64 7.65 6.20 6.68
C GLY A 64 8.84 5.63 5.91
N HIS A 65 9.88 5.17 6.61
CA HIS A 65 11.03 4.51 6.00
C HIS A 65 10.67 3.16 5.38
N GLU A 66 9.87 2.33 6.07
CA GLU A 66 9.41 1.04 5.54
C GLU A 66 8.56 1.21 4.28
N LEU A 67 7.65 2.18 4.27
CA LEU A 67 6.85 2.51 3.08
C LEU A 67 7.72 3.00 1.91
N ALA A 68 8.70 3.84 2.18
CA ALA A 68 9.61 4.32 1.14
C ALA A 68 10.47 3.18 0.54
N MET A 69 10.95 2.25 1.35
CA MET A 69 11.62 1.03 0.88
C MET A 69 10.71 0.13 0.07
N GLN A 70 9.46 -0.07 0.52
CA GLN A 70 8.46 -0.84 -0.21
C GLN A 70 8.23 -0.26 -1.61
N ILE A 71 8.05 1.06 -1.72
CA ILE A 71 7.86 1.75 -2.99
C ILE A 71 9.08 1.57 -3.91
N ALA A 72 10.29 1.66 -3.35
CA ALA A 72 11.51 1.44 -4.13
C ALA A 72 11.59 0.02 -4.70
N ALA A 73 11.23 -0.99 -3.89
CA ALA A 73 11.34 -2.40 -4.25
C ALA A 73 10.21 -2.89 -5.15
N ALA A 74 8.96 -2.55 -4.82
CA ALA A 74 7.78 -3.10 -5.47
C ALA A 74 7.20 -2.22 -6.59
N ALA A 75 7.71 -0.99 -6.76
CA ALA A 75 7.33 -0.06 -7.83
C ALA A 75 5.80 0.08 -8.04
N PRO A 76 4.99 0.40 -7.00
CA PRO A 76 3.57 0.59 -7.18
C PRO A 76 3.30 1.79 -8.11
N GLN A 77 2.22 1.69 -8.88
CA GLN A 77 1.79 2.77 -9.80
C GLN A 77 0.73 3.66 -9.16
N TYR A 78 -0.08 3.10 -8.25
CA TYR A 78 -1.19 3.77 -7.58
C TYR A 78 -1.05 3.60 -6.07
N LEU A 79 -1.66 4.50 -5.32
CA LEU A 79 -1.69 4.39 -3.87
C LEU A 79 -2.72 3.34 -3.42
N LYS A 80 -3.92 3.39 -3.99
CA LYS A 80 -5.06 2.55 -3.62
C LYS A 80 -5.91 2.19 -4.85
N PRO A 81 -6.74 1.14 -4.77
CA PRO A 81 -7.57 0.69 -5.90
C PRO A 81 -8.48 1.76 -6.49
N GLU A 82 -9.00 2.68 -5.66
CA GLU A 82 -9.90 3.75 -6.09
C GLU A 82 -9.22 4.81 -6.98
N GLU A 83 -7.89 4.86 -6.98
CA GLU A 83 -7.11 5.78 -7.81
C GLU A 83 -6.77 5.20 -9.19
N VAL A 84 -7.04 3.91 -9.40
CA VAL A 84 -6.81 3.28 -10.70
C VAL A 84 -7.88 3.78 -11.70
N PRO A 85 -7.48 4.38 -12.83
CA PRO A 85 -8.43 4.86 -13.83
C PRO A 85 -9.29 3.72 -14.37
N GLN A 86 -10.58 3.98 -14.60
CA GLN A 86 -11.53 2.97 -15.06
C GLN A 86 -11.14 2.38 -16.41
N ASP A 87 -10.59 3.18 -17.31
CA ASP A 87 -10.12 2.74 -18.62
C ASP A 87 -8.95 1.75 -18.53
N VAL A 88 -8.10 1.87 -17.52
CA VAL A 88 -7.03 0.90 -17.23
C VAL A 88 -7.63 -0.41 -16.75
N LEU A 89 -8.59 -0.35 -15.81
CA LEU A 89 -9.27 -1.55 -15.31
C LEU A 89 -10.04 -2.28 -16.42
N ASP A 90 -10.69 -1.55 -17.29
CA ASP A 90 -11.47 -2.14 -18.40
C ASP A 90 -10.54 -2.82 -19.41
N ARG A 91 -9.37 -2.23 -19.71
CA ARG A 91 -8.33 -2.84 -20.54
C ARG A 91 -7.78 -4.13 -19.91
N GLU A 92 -7.42 -4.07 -18.64
CA GLU A 92 -6.90 -5.24 -17.92
C GLU A 92 -7.94 -6.37 -17.87
N LYS A 93 -9.21 -6.04 -17.58
CA LYS A 93 -10.31 -7.02 -17.62
C LYS A 93 -10.48 -7.65 -19.00
N ALA A 94 -10.41 -6.85 -20.06
CA ALA A 94 -10.52 -7.37 -21.43
C ALA A 94 -9.36 -8.34 -21.76
N ILE A 95 -8.14 -7.99 -21.38
CA ILE A 95 -6.95 -8.85 -21.54
C ILE A 95 -7.12 -10.14 -20.76
N TYR A 96 -7.55 -10.09 -19.49
CA TYR A 96 -7.74 -11.29 -18.66
C TYR A 96 -8.86 -12.19 -19.17
N ARG A 97 -9.95 -11.62 -19.70
CA ARG A 97 -11.01 -12.37 -20.37
C ARG A 97 -10.49 -13.12 -21.60
N GLN A 98 -9.75 -12.42 -22.46
CA GLN A 98 -9.17 -13.03 -23.65
C GLN A 98 -8.21 -14.16 -23.28
N GLN A 99 -7.33 -13.96 -22.32
CA GLN A 99 -6.43 -15.00 -21.83
C GLN A 99 -7.18 -16.23 -21.32
N ALA A 100 -8.27 -16.04 -20.58
CA ALA A 100 -9.07 -17.14 -20.05
C ALA A 100 -9.76 -17.94 -21.18
N LEU A 101 -10.22 -17.26 -22.23
CA LEU A 101 -10.78 -17.90 -23.43
C LEU A 101 -9.72 -18.67 -24.20
N ASP A 102 -8.53 -18.10 -24.39
CA ASP A 102 -7.40 -18.73 -25.08
C ASP A 102 -6.90 -19.97 -24.33
N GLU A 103 -7.00 -19.97 -23.00
CA GLU A 103 -6.73 -21.13 -22.13
C GLU A 103 -7.84 -22.19 -22.16
N GLY A 104 -8.89 -21.98 -22.95
CA GLY A 104 -10.01 -22.92 -23.08
C GLY A 104 -10.93 -23.02 -21.87
N LYS A 105 -10.98 -21.97 -21.03
CA LYS A 105 -11.86 -21.94 -19.87
C LYS A 105 -13.32 -21.78 -20.31
N PRO A 106 -14.28 -22.43 -19.61
CA PRO A 106 -15.70 -22.26 -19.90
C PRO A 106 -16.13 -20.80 -19.79
N GLU A 107 -16.90 -20.31 -20.77
CA GLU A 107 -17.35 -18.92 -20.84
C GLU A 107 -18.03 -18.43 -19.55
N LYS A 108 -18.76 -19.30 -18.87
CA LYS A 108 -19.40 -19.03 -17.57
C LYS A 108 -18.42 -18.71 -16.42
N LEU A 109 -17.15 -19.10 -16.56
CA LEU A 109 -16.10 -18.87 -15.56
C LEU A 109 -15.17 -17.72 -15.90
N VAL A 110 -15.19 -17.24 -17.15
CA VAL A 110 -14.27 -16.23 -17.68
C VAL A 110 -14.35 -14.94 -16.84
N ASP A 111 -15.55 -14.46 -16.55
CA ASP A 111 -15.73 -13.24 -15.76
C ASP A 111 -15.20 -13.38 -14.33
N ARG A 112 -15.46 -14.49 -13.67
CA ARG A 112 -14.94 -14.77 -12.34
C ARG A 112 -13.41 -14.88 -12.30
N ILE A 113 -12.83 -15.48 -13.34
CA ILE A 113 -11.36 -15.57 -13.50
C ILE A 113 -10.78 -14.17 -13.71
N ALA A 114 -11.40 -13.35 -14.57
CA ALA A 114 -10.98 -11.98 -14.83
C ALA A 114 -11.04 -11.12 -13.54
N GLU A 115 -12.11 -11.23 -12.76
CA GLU A 115 -12.22 -10.53 -11.44
C GLU A 115 -11.11 -10.96 -10.47
N GLY A 116 -10.80 -12.25 -10.40
CA GLY A 116 -9.70 -12.74 -9.57
C GLY A 116 -8.32 -12.23 -10.04
N LYS A 117 -8.11 -12.08 -11.35
CA LYS A 117 -6.88 -11.50 -11.91
C LYS A 117 -6.81 -9.99 -11.66
N VAL A 118 -7.94 -9.27 -11.68
CA VAL A 118 -7.99 -7.85 -11.30
C VAL A 118 -7.59 -7.66 -9.82
N GLN A 119 -8.01 -8.55 -8.94
CA GLN A 119 -7.57 -8.50 -7.54
C GLN A 119 -6.04 -8.65 -7.43
N LYS A 120 -5.43 -9.55 -8.19
CA LYS A 120 -3.97 -9.67 -8.27
C LYS A 120 -3.30 -8.42 -8.87
N PHE A 121 -3.94 -7.77 -9.84
CA PHE A 121 -3.47 -6.49 -10.37
C PHE A 121 -3.42 -5.43 -9.27
N TYR A 122 -4.42 -5.32 -8.41
CA TYR A 122 -4.37 -4.40 -7.27
C TYR A 122 -3.23 -4.73 -6.30
N GLU A 123 -2.99 -6.02 -6.03
CA GLU A 123 -1.90 -6.47 -5.15
C GLU A 123 -0.50 -6.20 -5.71
N THR A 124 -0.37 -5.99 -7.01
CA THR A 124 0.91 -5.62 -7.63
C THR A 124 1.05 -4.12 -7.86
N SER A 125 -0.03 -3.45 -8.25
CA SER A 125 0.01 -2.07 -8.73
C SER A 125 -0.37 -1.03 -7.67
N CYS A 126 -1.12 -1.41 -6.61
CA CYS A 126 -1.58 -0.49 -5.57
C CYS A 126 -0.78 -0.68 -4.28
N LEU A 127 -0.07 0.37 -3.83
CA LEU A 127 0.81 0.32 -2.64
C LEU A 127 0.12 -0.31 -1.42
N LEU A 128 -1.08 0.16 -1.07
CA LEU A 128 -1.77 -0.30 0.14
C LEU A 128 -2.23 -1.76 0.09
N GLU A 129 -2.41 -2.32 -1.11
CA GLU A 129 -2.79 -3.72 -1.31
C GLU A 129 -1.59 -4.66 -1.49
N GLN A 130 -0.37 -4.11 -1.70
CA GLN A 130 0.83 -4.92 -1.84
C GLN A 130 1.14 -5.70 -0.56
N PRO A 131 1.65 -6.94 -0.69
CA PRO A 131 2.27 -7.64 0.41
C PRO A 131 3.54 -6.91 0.85
N TYR A 132 3.77 -6.86 2.16
CA TYR A 132 4.95 -6.21 2.71
C TYR A 132 6.22 -7.01 2.41
N ILE A 133 7.26 -6.35 1.91
CA ILE A 133 8.49 -6.99 1.43
C ILE A 133 9.25 -7.81 2.49
N ARG A 134 9.10 -7.47 3.78
CA ARG A 134 9.73 -8.19 4.89
C ARG A 134 8.83 -9.26 5.51
N ASP A 135 7.52 -9.18 5.27
CA ASP A 135 6.54 -10.11 5.83
C ASP A 135 5.34 -10.20 4.86
N GLN A 136 5.39 -11.17 3.96
CA GLN A 136 4.40 -11.34 2.89
C GLN A 136 3.01 -11.74 3.38
N ASP A 137 2.87 -12.14 4.64
CA ASP A 137 1.58 -12.44 5.25
C ASP A 137 0.80 -11.17 5.64
N LYS A 138 1.48 -10.01 5.65
CA LYS A 138 0.90 -8.71 5.95
C LYS A 138 0.85 -7.83 4.70
N LYS A 139 -0.22 -7.06 4.56
CA LYS A 139 -0.31 -6.02 3.54
C LYS A 139 0.19 -4.69 4.08
N ILE A 140 0.59 -3.81 3.19
CA ILE A 140 1.04 -2.45 3.56
C ILE A 140 -0.05 -1.69 4.34
N LYS A 141 -1.32 -1.84 3.96
CA LYS A 141 -2.44 -1.26 4.72
C LYS A 141 -2.49 -1.70 6.18
N ASP A 142 -2.09 -2.95 6.46
CA ASP A 142 -2.11 -3.49 7.83
C ASP A 142 -1.05 -2.82 8.70
N LEU A 143 0.11 -2.44 8.12
CA LEU A 143 1.14 -1.67 8.82
C LEU A 143 0.64 -0.27 9.17
N VAL A 144 -0.03 0.39 8.23
CA VAL A 144 -0.62 1.72 8.47
C VAL A 144 -1.68 1.65 9.57
N VAL A 145 -2.58 0.66 9.50
CA VAL A 145 -3.63 0.42 10.50
C VAL A 145 -3.04 0.15 11.88
N ALA A 146 -2.01 -0.68 11.96
CA ALA A 146 -1.32 -0.96 13.22
C ALA A 146 -0.69 0.29 13.82
N CYS A 147 -0.07 1.14 13.01
CA CYS A 147 0.51 2.41 13.44
C CYS A 147 -0.57 3.39 13.93
N ILE A 148 -1.70 3.52 13.22
CA ILE A 148 -2.88 4.31 13.65
C ILE A 148 -3.39 3.84 15.01
N ALA A 149 -3.50 2.53 15.20
CA ALA A 149 -3.97 1.96 16.45
C ALA A 149 -3.02 2.22 17.62
N LYS A 150 -1.71 2.17 17.35
CA LYS A 150 -0.64 2.39 18.35
C LYS A 150 -0.51 3.85 18.75
N LEU A 151 -0.47 4.75 17.77
CA LEU A 151 -0.25 6.18 18.00
C LEU A 151 -1.53 6.95 18.35
N GLY A 152 -2.68 6.40 18.02
CA GLY A 152 -3.96 6.99 18.39
C GLY A 152 -4.47 8.10 17.48
N GLU A 153 -3.75 8.44 16.40
CA GLU A 153 -4.11 9.43 15.40
C GLU A 153 -4.30 8.83 14.01
N ASN A 154 -5.03 9.54 13.15
CA ASN A 154 -5.13 9.18 11.76
C ASN A 154 -3.79 9.37 11.06
N ILE A 155 -3.36 8.39 10.28
CA ILE A 155 -2.14 8.43 9.47
C ILE A 155 -2.53 8.11 8.04
N VAL A 156 -2.16 8.99 7.12
CA VAL A 156 -2.54 8.90 5.71
C VAL A 156 -1.30 8.97 4.83
N VAL A 157 -1.13 7.96 4.00
CA VAL A 157 -0.20 8.05 2.87
C VAL A 157 -0.86 8.98 1.85
N ARG A 158 -0.30 10.16 1.66
CA ARG A 158 -0.91 11.18 0.80
C ARG A 158 -0.57 10.98 -0.66
N ARG A 159 0.72 10.84 -0.95
CA ARG A 159 1.27 10.62 -2.29
C ARG A 159 2.71 10.15 -2.21
N PHE A 160 3.18 9.61 -3.30
CA PHE A 160 4.59 9.26 -3.48
C PHE A 160 5.04 9.52 -4.92
N SER A 161 6.34 9.61 -5.10
CA SER A 161 6.99 9.63 -6.40
C SER A 161 8.19 8.72 -6.38
N ARG A 162 8.34 7.90 -7.41
CA ARG A 162 9.47 7.00 -7.61
C ARG A 162 10.19 7.37 -8.89
N PHE A 163 11.50 7.46 -8.81
CA PHE A 163 12.38 7.68 -9.95
C PHE A 163 13.31 6.49 -10.07
N SER A 164 13.49 5.99 -11.28
CA SER A 164 14.40 4.91 -11.58
C SER A 164 15.13 5.23 -12.88
N ILE A 165 16.45 5.04 -12.89
CA ILE A 165 17.24 5.23 -14.11
C ILE A 165 17.03 4.04 -15.03
N GLY A 166 16.54 4.31 -16.24
CA GLY A 166 16.31 3.29 -17.26
C GLY A 166 14.85 2.83 -17.38
N GLU A 167 13.92 3.46 -16.65
CA GLU A 167 12.48 3.35 -16.86
C GLU A 167 11.95 4.48 -17.74
#